data_469d7eb2129c341254fbe294e0f9a36b
#
_entry.id   469d7eb2129c341254fbe294e0f9a36b
#
_cell.length_a   1.000
_cell.length_b   1.000
_cell.length_c   1.000
_cell.angle_alpha   90.00
_cell.angle_beta   90.00
_cell.angle_gamma   90.00
#
_symmetry.space_group_name_H-M   'P 1'
#
loop_
_entity.id
_entity.type
_entity.pdbx_description
1 polymer ?
#
loop_
_entity_poly.entity_id
_entity_poly.type
_entity_poly.pdbx_seq_one_letter_code
_entity_poly.pdbx_strand_id
1 'polypeptide(L)'
;MRSTPRLCRCKSLRLSIFSAPIAGVVDTIAALRAKGLKIGSCSGYPRPVMEKLVPAAAAQGYAPDHWVATDDLAAGGRPGPWMALQNVITLGIDDVAHCVKVDDAAPGISEGLHAGMWSVGLAVSGNEFGATWEEYQAMSKAEIATRRERAAGKLYAAGAHYVVDTLADLPEVIANINARLAKGERP
;
A
#
# COMPACT_ATOMS: atom_id res chain seq x y z
N MET A 1 40.21 -1.50 17.68
CA MET A 1 39.08 -0.59 18.00
C MET A 1 38.15 -0.52 16.82
N ARG A 2 36.99 -1.17 16.91
CA ARG A 2 35.98 -1.18 15.81
C ARG A 2 34.95 -0.11 16.11
N SER A 3 34.88 0.93 15.29
CA SER A 3 33.90 1.99 15.41
C SER A 3 32.53 1.45 14.94
N THR A 4 31.61 1.31 15.86
CA THR A 4 30.22 0.96 15.60
C THR A 4 29.54 2.12 14.85
N PRO A 5 28.83 1.88 13.75
CA PRO A 5 28.28 2.95 12.95
C PRO A 5 27.15 3.70 13.66
N ARG A 6 27.37 4.96 13.96
CA ARG A 6 26.33 5.91 14.47
C ARG A 6 25.13 6.04 13.54
N LEU A 7 25.24 5.64 12.26
CA LEU A 7 24.17 5.70 11.27
C LEU A 7 22.97 4.77 11.58
N CYS A 8 23.21 3.63 12.24
CA CYS A 8 22.15 2.65 12.50
C CYS A 8 21.15 3.13 13.58
N ARG A 9 21.64 3.88 14.58
CA ARG A 9 20.81 4.39 15.67
C ARG A 9 19.86 5.52 15.22
N CYS A 10 20.30 6.37 14.31
CA CYS A 10 19.48 7.48 13.78
C CYS A 10 18.37 6.95 12.86
N LYS A 11 18.62 5.89 12.07
CA LYS A 11 17.61 5.28 11.18
C LYS A 11 16.53 4.53 11.97
N SER A 12 16.89 3.84 13.07
CA SER A 12 15.89 3.14 13.87
C SER A 12 14.96 4.07 14.66
N LEU A 13 15.47 5.23 15.11
CA LEU A 13 14.66 6.24 15.79
C LEU A 13 13.69 6.92 14.81
N ARG A 14 14.12 7.20 13.58
CA ARG A 14 13.25 7.75 12.54
C ARG A 14 12.17 6.76 12.10
N LEU A 15 12.46 5.46 12.03
CA LEU A 15 11.48 4.44 11.68
C LEU A 15 10.31 4.37 12.67
N SER A 16 10.56 4.53 13.97
CA SER A 16 9.50 4.54 14.98
C SER A 16 8.60 5.80 14.90
N ILE A 17 9.15 6.92 14.45
CA ILE A 17 8.41 8.18 14.27
C ILE A 17 7.50 8.11 13.02
N PHE A 18 7.92 7.38 11.96
CA PHE A 18 7.19 7.26 10.70
C PHE A 18 6.42 5.95 10.54
N SER A 19 6.24 5.16 11.62
CA SER A 19 5.47 3.92 11.60
C SER A 19 3.98 4.10 11.92
N ALA A 20 3.55 5.33 12.22
CA ALA A 20 2.16 5.61 12.54
C ALA A 20 1.27 5.36 11.31
N PRO A 21 0.21 4.55 11.44
CA PRO A 21 -0.77 4.39 10.37
C PRO A 21 -1.41 5.74 10.04
N ILE A 22 -1.68 5.96 8.76
CA ILE A 22 -2.44 7.12 8.29
C ILE A 22 -3.85 7.05 8.90
N ALA A 23 -4.42 8.22 9.23
CA ALA A 23 -5.76 8.31 9.83
C ALA A 23 -6.80 7.51 9.01
N GLY A 24 -7.65 6.75 9.71
CA GLY A 24 -8.69 5.90 9.11
C GLY A 24 -8.21 4.54 8.59
N VAL A 25 -6.91 4.29 8.46
CA VAL A 25 -6.39 3.01 7.95
C VAL A 25 -6.78 1.85 8.86
N VAL A 26 -6.60 1.98 10.17
CA VAL A 26 -6.86 0.90 11.12
C VAL A 26 -8.34 0.49 11.09
N ASP A 27 -9.25 1.47 11.13
CA ASP A 27 -10.69 1.22 11.10
C ASP A 27 -11.13 0.60 9.77
N THR A 28 -10.59 1.10 8.65
CA THR A 28 -10.89 0.56 7.32
C THR A 28 -10.43 -0.90 7.21
N ILE A 29 -9.21 -1.23 7.64
CA ILE A 29 -8.69 -2.60 7.62
C ILE A 29 -9.52 -3.51 8.53
N ALA A 30 -9.91 -3.05 9.71
CA ALA A 30 -10.78 -3.80 10.62
C ALA A 30 -12.14 -4.10 9.96
N ALA A 31 -12.74 -3.11 9.28
CA ALA A 31 -14.00 -3.28 8.57
C ALA A 31 -13.88 -4.26 7.37
N LEU A 32 -12.76 -4.24 6.64
CA LEU A 32 -12.50 -5.18 5.56
C LEU A 32 -12.32 -6.61 6.09
N ARG A 33 -11.58 -6.79 7.18
CA ARG A 33 -11.43 -8.10 7.85
C ARG A 33 -12.76 -8.65 8.36
N ALA A 34 -13.62 -7.81 8.91
CA ALA A 34 -14.95 -8.23 9.35
C ALA A 34 -15.81 -8.76 8.19
N LYS A 35 -15.49 -8.40 6.94
CA LYS A 35 -16.10 -8.95 5.72
C LYS A 35 -15.35 -10.17 5.16
N GLY A 36 -14.37 -10.71 5.88
CA GLY A 36 -13.62 -11.90 5.50
C GLY A 36 -12.43 -11.65 4.56
N LEU A 37 -12.05 -10.40 4.30
CA LEU A 37 -10.88 -10.11 3.46
C LEU A 37 -9.59 -10.38 4.24
N LYS A 38 -8.62 -10.97 3.55
CA LYS A 38 -7.25 -11.16 4.03
C LYS A 38 -6.37 -9.99 3.60
N ILE A 39 -5.43 -9.61 4.45
CA ILE A 39 -4.58 -8.42 4.24
C ILE A 39 -3.13 -8.86 4.07
N GLY A 40 -2.64 -8.77 2.83
CA GLY A 40 -1.22 -8.92 2.49
C GLY A 40 -0.52 -7.57 2.39
N SER A 41 0.76 -7.51 2.74
CA SER A 41 1.58 -6.31 2.58
C SER A 41 2.81 -6.60 1.72
N CYS A 42 3.08 -5.72 0.76
CA CYS A 42 4.31 -5.72 -0.05
C CYS A 42 5.09 -4.45 0.24
N SER A 43 6.38 -4.56 0.50
CA SER A 43 7.20 -3.39 0.82
C SER A 43 8.44 -3.29 -0.04
N GLY A 44 8.74 -2.07 -0.51
CA GLY A 44 10.04 -1.75 -1.11
C GLY A 44 11.19 -1.68 -0.11
N TYR A 45 10.92 -1.78 1.20
CA TYR A 45 11.96 -1.88 2.21
C TYR A 45 12.51 -3.30 2.31
N PRO A 46 13.84 -3.44 2.60
CA PRO A 46 14.44 -4.75 2.84
C PRO A 46 13.99 -5.36 4.18
N ARG A 47 14.11 -6.67 4.31
CA ARG A 47 13.67 -7.45 5.47
C ARG A 47 14.14 -6.88 6.83
N PRO A 48 15.39 -6.47 7.04
CA PRO A 48 15.82 -5.92 8.33
C PRO A 48 15.11 -4.64 8.75
N VAL A 49 14.55 -3.90 7.79
CA VAL A 49 13.71 -2.71 8.04
C VAL A 49 12.30 -3.16 8.41
N MET A 50 11.72 -4.10 7.65
CA MET A 50 10.39 -4.60 7.86
C MET A 50 10.23 -5.33 9.20
N GLU A 51 11.22 -6.06 9.65
CA GLU A 51 11.25 -6.72 10.97
C GLU A 51 11.10 -5.75 12.15
N LYS A 52 11.39 -4.47 11.94
CA LYS A 52 11.19 -3.40 12.93
C LYS A 52 9.88 -2.63 12.69
N LEU A 53 9.54 -2.43 11.41
CA LEU A 53 8.37 -1.64 11.02
C LEU A 53 7.07 -2.37 11.33
N VAL A 54 6.98 -3.66 11.01
CA VAL A 54 5.76 -4.46 11.18
C VAL A 54 5.32 -4.53 12.65
N PRO A 55 6.19 -4.87 13.62
CA PRO A 55 5.80 -4.84 15.03
C PRO A 55 5.42 -3.44 15.53
N ALA A 56 6.10 -2.39 15.04
CA ALA A 56 5.79 -1.01 15.41
C ALA A 56 4.43 -0.56 14.88
N ALA A 57 4.04 -0.98 13.68
CA ALA A 57 2.72 -0.74 13.12
C ALA A 57 1.64 -1.57 13.85
N ALA A 58 1.94 -2.83 14.19
CA ALA A 58 1.05 -3.71 14.94
C ALA A 58 0.70 -3.15 16.31
N ALA A 59 1.69 -2.56 17.01
CA ALA A 59 1.46 -1.87 18.29
C ALA A 59 0.50 -0.67 18.16
N GLN A 60 0.27 -0.17 16.95
CA GLN A 60 -0.63 0.94 16.62
C GLN A 60 -1.91 0.47 15.92
N GLY A 61 -2.19 -0.84 15.91
CA GLY A 61 -3.42 -1.43 15.41
C GLY A 61 -3.37 -1.92 13.95
N TYR A 62 -2.25 -1.76 13.23
CA TYR A 62 -2.11 -2.30 11.88
C TYR A 62 -1.18 -3.51 11.85
N ALA A 63 -1.74 -4.70 11.63
CA ALA A 63 -0.98 -5.93 11.42
C ALA A 63 -1.50 -6.66 10.17
N PRO A 64 -0.71 -6.83 9.09
CA PRO A 64 -1.09 -7.65 7.95
C PRO A 64 -1.10 -9.14 8.32
N ASP A 65 -1.89 -9.95 7.61
CA ASP A 65 -1.91 -11.40 7.79
C ASP A 65 -0.64 -12.05 7.24
N HIS A 66 -0.03 -11.43 6.22
CA HIS A 66 1.28 -11.77 5.70
C HIS A 66 1.96 -10.54 5.10
N TRP A 67 3.28 -10.51 5.10
CA TRP A 67 4.06 -9.43 4.47
C TRP A 67 5.30 -9.97 3.78
N VAL A 68 5.72 -9.27 2.73
CA VAL A 68 6.89 -9.61 1.89
C VAL A 68 7.76 -8.37 1.72
N ALA A 69 9.04 -8.48 2.02
CA ALA A 69 10.05 -7.45 1.79
C ALA A 69 10.66 -7.58 0.38
N THR A 70 11.26 -6.48 -0.10
CA THR A 70 11.78 -6.41 -1.47
C THR A 70 12.92 -7.40 -1.75
N ASP A 71 13.63 -7.86 -0.71
CA ASP A 71 14.78 -8.78 -0.76
C ASP A 71 14.44 -10.21 -0.31
N ASP A 72 13.16 -10.53 -0.08
CA ASP A 72 12.75 -11.87 0.33
C ASP A 72 12.77 -12.88 -0.84
N LEU A 73 12.65 -12.39 -2.06
CA LEU A 73 12.49 -13.24 -3.23
C LEU A 73 13.64 -13.02 -4.22
N ALA A 74 14.25 -14.10 -4.70
CA ALA A 74 15.32 -14.04 -5.69
C ALA A 74 14.89 -13.37 -7.01
N ALA A 75 13.60 -13.41 -7.33
CA ALA A 75 13.02 -12.75 -8.50
C ALA A 75 12.97 -11.21 -8.38
N GLY A 76 13.26 -10.65 -7.21
CA GLY A 76 13.31 -9.22 -6.95
C GLY A 76 11.97 -8.60 -6.57
N GLY A 77 11.99 -7.26 -6.46
CA GLY A 77 10.85 -6.45 -6.06
C GLY A 77 10.07 -5.83 -7.23
N ARG A 78 9.45 -4.70 -6.97
CA ARG A 78 8.66 -3.91 -7.93
C ARG A 78 9.49 -3.45 -9.14
N PRO A 79 8.89 -3.38 -10.31
CA PRO A 79 7.49 -3.59 -10.68
C PRO A 79 7.11 -5.06 -10.96
N GLY A 80 7.99 -6.02 -10.61
CA GLY A 80 7.70 -7.46 -10.74
C GLY A 80 6.55 -7.87 -9.81
N PRO A 81 5.73 -8.89 -10.20
CA PRO A 81 4.53 -9.29 -9.48
C PRO A 81 4.81 -10.14 -8.24
N TRP A 82 6.06 -10.46 -7.98
CA TRP A 82 6.47 -11.59 -7.14
C TRP A 82 6.05 -11.44 -5.68
N MET A 83 6.18 -10.25 -5.10
CA MET A 83 5.77 -10.03 -3.70
C MET A 83 4.25 -10.12 -3.56
N ALA A 84 3.49 -9.61 -4.52
CA ALA A 84 2.04 -9.70 -4.54
C ALA A 84 1.60 -11.16 -4.69
N LEU A 85 2.18 -11.92 -5.64
CA LEU A 85 1.89 -13.35 -5.83
C LEU A 85 2.30 -14.21 -4.63
N GLN A 86 3.41 -13.88 -3.96
CA GLN A 86 3.81 -14.57 -2.73
C GLN A 86 2.76 -14.39 -1.62
N ASN A 87 2.17 -13.21 -1.49
CA ASN A 87 1.04 -13.00 -0.57
C ASN A 87 -0.17 -13.85 -0.97
N VAL A 88 -0.52 -13.91 -2.26
CA VAL A 88 -1.62 -14.76 -2.78
C VAL A 88 -1.43 -16.22 -2.37
N ILE A 89 -0.24 -16.77 -2.63
CA ILE A 89 0.11 -18.16 -2.31
C ILE A 89 0.02 -18.39 -0.80
N THR A 90 0.66 -17.56 0.01
CA THR A 90 0.72 -17.74 1.46
C THR A 90 -0.63 -17.56 2.12
N LEU A 91 -1.46 -16.66 1.61
CA LEU A 91 -2.82 -16.43 2.13
C LEU A 91 -3.84 -17.42 1.57
N GLY A 92 -3.45 -18.31 0.64
CA GLY A 92 -4.35 -19.33 0.08
C GLY A 92 -5.50 -18.69 -0.70
N ILE A 93 -5.19 -17.82 -1.65
CA ILE A 93 -6.17 -17.21 -2.55
C ILE A 93 -6.14 -17.97 -3.88
N ASP A 94 -7.26 -18.45 -4.32
CA ASP A 94 -7.37 -19.35 -5.49
C ASP A 94 -7.36 -18.60 -6.83
N ASP A 95 -7.82 -17.33 -6.86
CA ASP A 95 -7.87 -16.51 -8.09
C ASP A 95 -7.34 -15.09 -7.82
N VAL A 96 -6.30 -14.71 -8.54
CA VAL A 96 -5.69 -13.37 -8.46
C VAL A 96 -6.66 -12.24 -8.86
N ALA A 97 -7.67 -12.54 -9.67
CA ALA A 97 -8.71 -11.57 -10.04
C ALA A 97 -9.60 -11.16 -8.83
N HIS A 98 -9.58 -11.94 -7.74
CA HIS A 98 -10.22 -11.58 -6.47
C HIS A 98 -9.33 -10.75 -5.55
N CYS A 99 -8.14 -10.37 -6.03
CA CYS A 99 -7.19 -9.56 -5.26
C CYS A 99 -7.22 -8.10 -5.70
N VAL A 100 -7.04 -7.22 -4.72
CA VAL A 100 -6.91 -5.77 -4.94
C VAL A 100 -5.54 -5.34 -4.43
N LYS A 101 -4.71 -4.83 -5.33
CA LYS A 101 -3.45 -4.16 -4.99
C LYS A 101 -3.72 -2.68 -4.77
N VAL A 102 -3.43 -2.20 -3.57
CA VAL A 102 -3.51 -0.78 -3.22
C VAL A 102 -2.10 -0.23 -3.09
N ASP A 103 -1.79 0.85 -3.77
CA ASP A 103 -0.47 1.48 -3.71
C ASP A 103 -0.55 2.99 -3.99
N ASP A 104 0.45 3.72 -3.56
CA ASP A 104 0.56 5.18 -3.70
C ASP A 104 1.64 5.60 -4.70
N ALA A 105 2.22 4.65 -5.43
CA ALA A 105 3.30 4.88 -6.37
C ALA A 105 3.18 4.00 -7.62
N ALA A 106 3.60 4.53 -8.78
CA ALA A 106 3.53 3.85 -10.06
C ALA A 106 4.14 2.43 -10.06
N PRO A 107 5.30 2.15 -9.43
CA PRO A 107 5.85 0.79 -9.39
C PRO A 107 4.96 -0.23 -8.65
N GLY A 108 4.21 0.23 -7.63
CA GLY A 108 3.27 -0.63 -6.90
C GLY A 108 1.97 -0.88 -7.67
N ILE A 109 1.50 0.09 -8.45
CA ILE A 109 0.39 -0.10 -9.39
C ILE A 109 0.78 -1.15 -10.44
N SER A 110 1.97 -0.99 -11.03
CA SER A 110 2.50 -1.95 -12.02
C SER A 110 2.68 -3.36 -11.44
N GLU A 111 3.11 -3.49 -10.19
CA GLU A 111 3.18 -4.79 -9.49
C GLU A 111 1.82 -5.49 -9.46
N GLY A 112 0.74 -4.76 -9.14
CA GLY A 112 -0.61 -5.31 -9.13
C GLY A 112 -1.09 -5.73 -10.53
N LEU A 113 -0.86 -4.89 -11.54
CA LEU A 113 -1.23 -5.20 -12.94
C LEU A 113 -0.48 -6.42 -13.46
N HIS A 114 0.83 -6.51 -13.23
CA HIS A 114 1.64 -7.66 -13.65
C HIS A 114 1.24 -8.95 -12.90
N ALA A 115 0.67 -8.83 -11.70
CA ALA A 115 0.11 -9.96 -10.97
C ALA A 115 -1.30 -10.36 -11.44
N GLY A 116 -1.95 -9.58 -12.31
CA GLY A 116 -3.33 -9.83 -12.74
C GLY A 116 -4.39 -9.42 -11.70
N MET A 117 -4.09 -8.42 -10.87
CA MET A 117 -4.96 -7.92 -9.80
C MET A 117 -5.62 -6.60 -10.18
N TRP A 118 -6.76 -6.30 -9.55
CA TRP A 118 -7.28 -4.94 -9.53
C TRP A 118 -6.29 -4.01 -8.84
N SER A 119 -5.91 -2.91 -9.50
CA SER A 119 -4.94 -1.94 -8.96
C SER A 119 -5.64 -0.63 -8.62
N VAL A 120 -5.46 -0.18 -7.37
CA VAL A 120 -6.06 1.02 -6.81
C VAL A 120 -4.96 1.96 -6.34
N GLY A 121 -4.98 3.19 -6.83
CA GLY A 121 -4.04 4.24 -6.46
C GLY A 121 -4.57 5.11 -5.31
N LEU A 122 -3.68 5.52 -4.39
CA LEU A 122 -3.97 6.50 -3.33
C LEU A 122 -3.37 7.85 -3.71
N ALA A 123 -4.23 8.84 -4.02
CA ALA A 123 -3.79 10.14 -4.53
C ALA A 123 -3.36 11.10 -3.42
N VAL A 124 -4.16 11.26 -2.36
CA VAL A 124 -3.93 12.30 -1.34
C VAL A 124 -3.07 11.77 -0.19
N SER A 125 -3.35 10.57 0.31
CA SER A 125 -2.59 9.99 1.42
C SER A 125 -1.28 9.31 1.00
N GLY A 126 -0.84 9.50 -0.24
CA GLY A 126 0.29 8.81 -0.83
C GLY A 126 1.48 9.71 -1.19
N ASN A 127 2.60 9.07 -1.56
CA ASN A 127 3.85 9.73 -1.91
C ASN A 127 3.74 10.69 -3.11
N GLU A 128 2.88 10.39 -4.09
CA GLU A 128 2.72 11.23 -5.28
C GLU A 128 2.08 12.58 -4.99
N PHE A 129 1.35 12.72 -3.86
CA PHE A 129 0.85 14.00 -3.40
C PHE A 129 1.98 14.93 -2.93
N GLY A 130 2.98 14.36 -2.26
CA GLY A 130 4.22 15.04 -1.89
C GLY A 130 4.04 16.09 -0.80
N ALA A 131 3.32 15.78 0.27
CA ALA A 131 3.15 16.64 1.44
C ALA A 131 3.10 15.84 2.74
N THR A 132 3.57 16.46 3.82
CA THR A 132 3.32 15.98 5.18
C THR A 132 1.88 16.30 5.60
N TRP A 133 1.44 15.70 6.71
CA TRP A 133 0.11 16.00 7.26
C TRP A 133 -0.04 17.46 7.68
N GLU A 134 1.01 18.05 8.29
CA GLU A 134 1.02 19.46 8.67
C GLU A 134 0.93 20.38 7.45
N GLU A 135 1.69 20.08 6.40
CA GLU A 135 1.62 20.82 5.15
C GLU A 135 0.24 20.71 4.51
N TYR A 136 -0.34 19.51 4.46
CA TYR A 136 -1.68 19.28 3.94
C TYR A 136 -2.74 20.14 4.67
N GLN A 137 -2.68 20.19 6.00
CA GLN A 137 -3.61 21.00 6.80
C GLN A 137 -3.47 22.51 6.56
N ALA A 138 -2.27 22.98 6.18
CA ALA A 138 -1.99 24.38 5.89
C ALA A 138 -2.32 24.78 4.44
N MET A 139 -2.55 23.81 3.53
CA MET A 139 -2.80 24.06 2.11
C MET A 139 -4.18 24.68 1.85
N SER A 140 -4.26 25.51 0.83
CA SER A 140 -5.54 25.96 0.27
C SER A 140 -6.24 24.80 -0.47
N LYS A 141 -7.56 24.87 -0.57
CA LYS A 141 -8.35 23.90 -1.35
C LYS A 141 -7.89 23.82 -2.82
N ALA A 142 -7.50 24.92 -3.42
CA ALA A 142 -7.00 24.96 -4.80
C ALA A 142 -5.67 24.20 -4.94
N GLU A 143 -4.76 24.37 -3.99
CA GLU A 143 -3.48 23.65 -3.98
C GLU A 143 -3.68 22.15 -3.78
N ILE A 144 -4.55 21.77 -2.84
CA ILE A 144 -4.92 20.36 -2.63
C ILE A 144 -5.49 19.76 -3.92
N ALA A 145 -6.42 20.44 -4.59
CA ALA A 145 -7.00 19.97 -5.85
C ALA A 145 -5.94 19.79 -6.94
N THR A 146 -5.03 20.75 -7.11
CA THR A 146 -3.95 20.68 -8.10
C THR A 146 -2.98 19.51 -7.83
N ARG A 147 -2.57 19.32 -6.57
CA ARG A 147 -1.68 18.20 -6.21
C ARG A 147 -2.37 16.84 -6.35
N ARG A 148 -3.64 16.76 -5.94
CA ARG A 148 -4.49 15.56 -6.11
C ARG A 148 -4.61 15.17 -7.58
N GLU A 149 -4.93 16.12 -8.47
CA GLU A 149 -5.06 15.87 -9.90
C GLU A 149 -3.74 15.36 -10.50
N ARG A 150 -2.61 15.98 -10.15
CA ARG A 150 -1.29 15.53 -10.58
C ARG A 150 -0.98 14.12 -10.10
N ALA A 151 -1.22 13.81 -8.82
CA ALA A 151 -0.99 12.49 -8.25
C ALA A 151 -1.89 11.44 -8.91
N ALA A 152 -3.19 11.73 -9.05
CA ALA A 152 -4.15 10.86 -9.72
C ALA A 152 -3.76 10.60 -11.18
N GLY A 153 -3.35 11.64 -11.91
CA GLY A 153 -2.89 11.51 -13.29
C GLY A 153 -1.72 10.55 -13.46
N LYS A 154 -0.73 10.59 -12.54
CA LYS A 154 0.40 9.65 -12.54
C LYS A 154 -0.03 8.20 -12.25
N LEU A 155 -0.93 8.01 -11.30
CA LEU A 155 -1.43 6.68 -10.93
C LEU A 155 -2.29 6.08 -12.05
N TYR A 156 -3.13 6.87 -12.70
CA TYR A 156 -3.86 6.43 -13.90
C TYR A 156 -2.92 6.16 -15.08
N ALA A 157 -1.91 6.99 -15.29
CA ALA A 157 -0.90 6.75 -16.33
C ALA A 157 -0.10 5.46 -16.10
N ALA A 158 0.05 5.03 -14.83
CA ALA A 158 0.63 3.74 -14.48
C ALA A 158 -0.33 2.55 -14.68
N GLY A 159 -1.59 2.80 -15.04
CA GLY A 159 -2.61 1.79 -15.31
C GLY A 159 -3.55 1.47 -14.14
N ALA A 160 -3.61 2.28 -13.09
CA ALA A 160 -4.54 2.06 -11.99
C ALA A 160 -5.99 1.96 -12.50
N HIS A 161 -6.72 0.93 -12.09
CA HIS A 161 -8.13 0.75 -12.42
C HIS A 161 -9.02 1.77 -11.70
N TYR A 162 -8.60 2.16 -10.50
CA TYR A 162 -9.24 3.17 -9.66
C TYR A 162 -8.19 4.03 -9.00
N VAL A 163 -8.54 5.29 -8.75
CA VAL A 163 -7.74 6.18 -7.91
C VAL A 163 -8.68 6.84 -6.91
N VAL A 164 -8.36 6.71 -5.64
CA VAL A 164 -9.10 7.30 -4.51
C VAL A 164 -8.19 8.23 -3.70
N ASP A 165 -8.76 9.03 -2.85
CA ASP A 165 -7.97 9.98 -2.06
C ASP A 165 -7.24 9.32 -0.92
N THR A 166 -7.92 8.44 -0.19
CA THR A 166 -7.41 7.76 0.99
C THR A 166 -7.86 6.30 1.03
N LEU A 167 -7.29 5.52 1.95
CA LEU A 167 -7.72 4.14 2.15
C LEU A 167 -9.18 4.05 2.67
N ALA A 168 -9.70 5.10 3.29
CA ALA A 168 -11.08 5.13 3.78
C ALA A 168 -12.12 4.99 2.65
N ASP A 169 -11.75 5.34 1.41
CA ASP A 169 -12.59 5.24 0.23
C ASP A 169 -12.59 3.82 -0.39
N LEU A 170 -11.67 2.95 0.04
CA LEU A 170 -11.48 1.61 -0.52
C LEU A 170 -12.71 0.69 -0.40
N PRO A 171 -13.52 0.71 0.68
CA PRO A 171 -14.71 -0.14 0.79
C PRO A 171 -15.71 0.04 -0.35
N GLU A 172 -15.89 1.26 -0.88
CA GLU A 172 -16.75 1.54 -2.02
C GLU A 172 -16.15 0.98 -3.32
N VAL A 173 -14.85 1.13 -3.51
CA VAL A 173 -14.13 0.52 -4.65
C VAL A 173 -14.27 -0.99 -4.65
N ILE A 174 -14.10 -1.63 -3.49
CA ILE A 174 -14.25 -3.09 -3.36
C ILE A 174 -15.69 -3.52 -3.69
N ALA A 175 -16.70 -2.77 -3.25
CA ALA A 175 -18.08 -3.06 -3.60
C ALA A 175 -18.31 -2.98 -5.12
N ASN A 176 -17.72 -1.99 -5.79
CA ASN A 176 -17.76 -1.86 -7.24
C ASN A 176 -17.04 -3.02 -7.95
N ILE A 177 -15.83 -3.38 -7.49
CA ILE A 177 -15.08 -4.53 -8.02
C ILE A 177 -15.90 -5.81 -7.88
N ASN A 178 -16.53 -6.07 -6.73
CA ASN A 178 -17.37 -7.23 -6.52
C ASN A 178 -18.56 -7.27 -7.50
N ALA A 179 -19.17 -6.12 -7.76
CA ALA A 179 -20.26 -6.02 -8.75
C ALA A 179 -19.77 -6.30 -10.18
N ARG A 180 -18.54 -5.93 -10.53
CA ARG A 180 -17.91 -6.24 -11.83
C ARG A 180 -17.54 -7.72 -11.94
N LEU A 181 -16.95 -8.29 -10.89
CA LEU A 181 -16.65 -9.72 -10.83
C LEU A 181 -17.92 -10.58 -10.99
N ALA A 182 -19.03 -10.18 -10.35
CA ALA A 182 -20.31 -10.88 -10.49
C ALA A 182 -20.87 -10.87 -11.92
N LYS A 183 -20.42 -9.94 -12.77
CA LYS A 183 -20.73 -9.89 -14.22
C LYS A 183 -19.71 -10.63 -15.08
N GLY A 184 -18.70 -11.28 -14.47
CA GLY A 184 -17.62 -11.96 -15.18
C GLY A 184 -16.50 -11.04 -15.68
N GLU A 185 -16.49 -9.77 -15.26
CA GLU A 185 -15.38 -8.86 -15.60
C GLU A 185 -14.13 -9.23 -14.79
N ARG A 186 -12.96 -8.97 -15.37
CA ARG A 186 -11.65 -9.20 -14.75
C ARG A 186 -10.78 -7.95 -14.82
N PRO A 187 -9.69 -7.83 -14.00
CA PRO A 187 -8.76 -6.72 -14.06
C PRO A 187 -8.02 -6.63 -15.40
#